data_d42379e69b07386650dd5b2574608174
#
_entry.id   d42379e69b07386650dd5b2574608174
#
_cell.length_a   1.000
_cell.length_b   1.000
_cell.length_c   1.000
_cell.angle_alpha   90.00
_cell.angle_beta   90.00
_cell.angle_gamma   90.00
#
_symmetry.space_group_name_H-M   'P 1'
#
loop_
_entity.id
_entity.type
_entity.pdbx_description
1 polymer ?
#
loop_
_entity_poly.entity_id
_entity_poly.type
_entity_poly.pdbx_seq_one_letter_code
_entity_poly.pdbx_strand_id
1 'polypeptide(L)'
;VHVEAAHQPVAREESLGLDEVFDILDEATQVRAYSRELEIKSRELEAATAELREANERLRELDRMKDDFISTVTHELRTPLTSIRAFSEMLHEDPELDLADRTRFLGIIVNEAERLTRLINQILDMAKLESGRAEWTAADVDLGEVAREAMASLGQLFRDKGVALESEIPAHGPVVLADRDRMTQVMINLLSNAVKFVPGATGRVKVRVKADGRQVRVEVEDNGPGLSAEECLVIFEKFRQGGNAMTDKPQGTGLGLPISRQIVEYFGGNLWVESRPGAGARFIFTVSLPAPEKITGET
;
A
#
# COMPACT_ATOMS: atom_id res chain seq x y z
N VAL A 1 -65.98 -78.24 40.77
CA VAL A 1 -65.51 -76.93 40.49
C VAL A 1 -64.20 -77.09 39.71
N HIS A 2 -64.31 -76.97 38.36
CA HIS A 2 -63.17 -77.05 37.46
C HIS A 2 -62.41 -75.71 37.46
N VAL A 3 -61.10 -75.80 37.59
CA VAL A 3 -60.18 -74.66 37.30
C VAL A 3 -59.49 -75.02 36.01
N GLU A 4 -59.84 -74.29 34.98
CA GLU A 4 -59.19 -74.31 33.68
C GLU A 4 -57.89 -73.45 33.77
N ALA A 5 -56.77 -74.15 33.55
CA ALA A 5 -55.47 -73.45 33.47
C ALA A 5 -55.30 -72.98 32.02
N ALA A 6 -55.28 -71.68 31.85
CA ALA A 6 -54.95 -71.01 30.60
C ALA A 6 -53.47 -71.23 30.26
N HIS A 7 -53.17 -71.91 29.18
CA HIS A 7 -51.83 -72.01 28.57
C HIS A 7 -51.58 -70.73 27.80
N GLN A 8 -50.63 -69.95 28.27
CA GLN A 8 -50.06 -68.90 27.47
C GLN A 8 -49.05 -69.51 26.50
N PRO A 9 -49.04 -69.08 25.20
CA PRO A 9 -48.02 -69.55 24.28
C PRO A 9 -46.70 -68.83 24.62
N VAL A 10 -45.69 -69.68 24.91
CA VAL A 10 -44.31 -69.26 25.01
C VAL A 10 -43.86 -68.74 23.60
N ALA A 11 -43.52 -67.45 23.54
CA ALA A 11 -42.94 -66.86 22.35
C ALA A 11 -41.64 -67.67 22.01
N ARG A 12 -41.64 -68.30 20.83
CA ARG A 12 -40.43 -68.88 20.26
C ARG A 12 -39.45 -67.71 20.01
N GLU A 13 -38.41 -67.64 20.81
CA GLU A 13 -37.19 -66.92 20.43
C GLU A 13 -36.63 -67.70 19.21
N GLU A 14 -36.82 -67.14 18.02
CA GLU A 14 -36.07 -67.57 16.83
C GLU A 14 -34.62 -67.18 17.06
N SER A 15 -33.78 -68.18 17.38
CA SER A 15 -32.32 -67.96 17.40
C SER A 15 -31.89 -67.83 15.93
N LEU A 16 -31.44 -66.58 15.59
CA LEU A 16 -30.78 -66.32 14.32
C LEU A 16 -29.66 -67.33 14.08
N GLY A 17 -29.66 -67.95 12.87
CA GLY A 17 -28.58 -68.85 12.50
C GLY A 17 -27.23 -68.14 12.48
N LEU A 18 -26.13 -68.88 12.75
CA LEU A 18 -24.78 -68.30 12.78
C LEU A 18 -24.45 -67.56 11.47
N ASP A 19 -24.92 -68.02 10.34
CA ASP A 19 -24.71 -67.40 9.01
C ASP A 19 -25.42 -66.07 8.91
N GLU A 20 -26.64 -65.91 9.40
CA GLU A 20 -27.39 -64.63 9.44
C GLU A 20 -26.71 -63.61 10.36
N VAL A 21 -26.11 -64.05 11.46
CA VAL A 21 -25.34 -63.19 12.38
C VAL A 21 -24.05 -62.69 11.69
N PHE A 22 -23.36 -63.54 10.91
CA PHE A 22 -22.18 -63.14 10.15
C PHE A 22 -22.52 -62.15 9.05
N ASP A 23 -23.61 -62.32 8.31
CA ASP A 23 -24.06 -61.39 7.27
C ASP A 23 -24.41 -60.02 7.85
N ILE A 24 -25.12 -59.97 9.00
CA ILE A 24 -25.44 -58.72 9.69
C ILE A 24 -24.16 -58.01 10.21
N LEU A 25 -23.16 -58.75 10.69
CA LEU A 25 -21.88 -58.18 11.15
C LEU A 25 -21.06 -57.62 9.98
N ASP A 26 -21.05 -58.27 8.83
CA ASP A 26 -20.36 -57.81 7.62
C ASP A 26 -21.03 -56.53 7.07
N GLU A 27 -22.38 -56.51 6.97
CA GLU A 27 -23.14 -55.33 6.60
C GLU A 27 -22.94 -54.15 7.55
N ALA A 28 -22.95 -54.40 8.87
CA ALA A 28 -22.66 -53.37 9.88
C ALA A 28 -21.23 -52.81 9.75
N THR A 29 -20.29 -53.67 9.39
CA THR A 29 -18.87 -53.27 9.18
C THR A 29 -18.74 -52.41 7.93
N GLN A 30 -19.40 -52.77 6.82
CA GLN A 30 -19.44 -51.97 5.60
C GLN A 30 -20.10 -50.59 5.83
N VAL A 31 -21.24 -50.56 6.51
CA VAL A 31 -21.91 -49.30 6.87
C VAL A 31 -21.05 -48.39 7.71
N ARG A 32 -20.29 -48.94 8.69
CA ARG A 32 -19.34 -48.15 9.50
C ARG A 32 -18.18 -47.62 8.65
N ALA A 33 -17.64 -48.39 7.72
CA ALA A 33 -16.60 -47.96 6.81
C ALA A 33 -17.09 -46.82 5.92
N TYR A 34 -18.27 -46.95 5.35
CA TYR A 34 -18.92 -45.94 4.50
C TYR A 34 -19.22 -44.65 5.28
N SER A 35 -19.72 -44.77 6.52
CA SER A 35 -19.97 -43.60 7.39
C SER A 35 -18.70 -42.84 7.70
N ARG A 36 -17.56 -43.51 7.97
CA ARG A 36 -16.27 -42.87 8.17
C ARG A 36 -15.76 -42.16 6.91
N GLU A 37 -15.90 -42.77 5.75
CA GLU A 37 -15.52 -42.15 4.48
C GLU A 37 -16.36 -40.89 4.20
N LEU A 38 -17.65 -40.94 4.46
CA LEU A 38 -18.55 -39.77 4.35
C LEU A 38 -18.17 -38.65 5.32
N GLU A 39 -17.82 -38.97 6.57
CA GLU A 39 -17.35 -37.98 7.53
C GLU A 39 -16.05 -37.32 7.09
N ILE A 40 -15.09 -38.07 6.54
CA ILE A 40 -13.85 -37.54 6.00
C ILE A 40 -14.13 -36.58 4.83
N LYS A 41 -14.94 -37.05 3.85
CA LYS A 41 -15.32 -36.23 2.68
C LYS A 41 -16.11 -34.97 3.08
N SER A 42 -16.98 -35.06 4.10
CA SER A 42 -17.71 -33.90 4.62
C SER A 42 -16.76 -32.85 5.19
N ARG A 43 -15.77 -33.26 5.98
CA ARG A 43 -14.76 -32.35 6.54
C ARG A 43 -13.88 -31.73 5.45
N GLU A 44 -13.46 -32.51 4.46
CA GLU A 44 -12.70 -31.99 3.30
C GLU A 44 -13.51 -30.95 2.52
N LEU A 45 -14.80 -31.22 2.30
CA LEU A 45 -15.70 -30.30 1.61
C LEU A 45 -15.94 -29.01 2.43
N GLU A 46 -16.11 -29.12 3.75
CA GLU A 46 -16.24 -27.96 4.64
C GLU A 46 -14.96 -27.10 4.60
N ALA A 47 -13.77 -27.70 4.67
CA ALA A 47 -12.49 -27.01 4.57
C ALA A 47 -12.33 -26.31 3.21
N ALA A 48 -12.57 -27.02 2.12
CA ALA A 48 -12.49 -26.44 0.76
C ALA A 48 -13.51 -25.30 0.56
N THR A 49 -14.70 -25.44 1.16
CA THR A 49 -15.74 -24.39 1.10
C THR A 49 -15.32 -23.14 1.89
N ALA A 50 -14.67 -23.32 3.04
CA ALA A 50 -14.15 -22.21 3.85
C ALA A 50 -13.03 -21.47 3.10
N GLU A 51 -12.07 -22.19 2.51
CA GLU A 51 -10.99 -21.61 1.70
C GLU A 51 -11.54 -20.83 0.48
N LEU A 52 -12.54 -21.41 -0.20
CA LEU A 52 -13.16 -20.76 -1.35
C LEU A 52 -13.91 -19.48 -0.97
N ARG A 53 -14.58 -19.47 0.20
CA ARG A 53 -15.23 -18.26 0.71
C ARG A 53 -14.21 -17.16 1.03
N GLU A 54 -13.13 -17.50 1.72
CA GLU A 54 -12.06 -16.55 2.04
C GLU A 54 -11.42 -15.97 0.76
N ALA A 55 -11.13 -16.83 -0.23
CA ALA A 55 -10.61 -16.40 -1.52
C ALA A 55 -11.59 -15.48 -2.27
N ASN A 56 -12.89 -15.77 -2.21
CA ASN A 56 -13.93 -14.96 -2.86
C ASN A 56 -14.09 -13.59 -2.15
N GLU A 57 -13.99 -13.55 -0.83
CA GLU A 57 -14.00 -12.30 -0.07
C GLU A 57 -12.80 -11.41 -0.43
N ARG A 58 -11.60 -12.00 -0.51
CA ARG A 58 -10.38 -11.30 -0.97
C ARG A 58 -10.51 -10.76 -2.40
N LEU A 59 -11.07 -11.57 -3.31
CA LEU A 59 -11.32 -11.14 -4.69
C LEU A 59 -12.30 -9.98 -4.77
N ARG A 60 -13.37 -10.00 -3.98
CA ARG A 60 -14.34 -8.90 -3.92
C ARG A 60 -13.74 -7.62 -3.36
N GLU A 61 -12.86 -7.74 -2.37
CA GLU A 61 -12.15 -6.59 -1.81
C GLU A 61 -11.20 -5.97 -2.83
N LEU A 62 -10.43 -6.79 -3.56
CA LEU A 62 -9.57 -6.34 -4.64
C LEU A 62 -10.36 -5.68 -5.78
N ASP A 63 -11.52 -6.21 -6.14
CA ASP A 63 -12.36 -5.64 -7.19
C ASP A 63 -12.93 -4.27 -6.77
N ARG A 64 -13.38 -4.12 -5.52
CA ARG A 64 -13.78 -2.83 -4.96
C ARG A 64 -12.62 -1.81 -4.97
N MET A 65 -11.44 -2.23 -4.50
CA MET A 65 -10.27 -1.34 -4.52
C MET A 65 -9.91 -0.90 -5.93
N LYS A 66 -10.04 -1.77 -6.92
CA LYS A 66 -9.83 -1.45 -8.33
C LYS A 66 -10.87 -0.43 -8.86
N ASP A 67 -12.14 -0.60 -8.51
CA ASP A 67 -13.20 0.32 -8.93
C ASP A 67 -13.05 1.70 -8.27
N ASP A 68 -12.72 1.74 -6.98
CA ASP A 68 -12.40 2.97 -6.24
C ASP A 68 -11.18 3.67 -6.86
N PHE A 69 -10.17 2.90 -7.30
CA PHE A 69 -9.02 3.43 -8.03
C PHE A 69 -9.42 4.12 -9.34
N ILE A 70 -10.16 3.42 -10.20
CA ILE A 70 -10.58 3.95 -11.50
C ILE A 70 -11.41 5.23 -11.29
N SER A 71 -12.30 5.23 -10.30
CA SER A 71 -13.10 6.39 -9.92
C SER A 71 -12.23 7.57 -9.48
N THR A 72 -11.29 7.32 -8.57
CA THR A 72 -10.37 8.35 -8.03
C THR A 72 -9.48 8.92 -9.13
N VAL A 73 -8.83 8.06 -9.93
CA VAL A 73 -8.00 8.48 -11.08
C VAL A 73 -8.80 9.34 -12.04
N THR A 74 -10.02 8.90 -12.38
CA THR A 74 -10.89 9.64 -13.30
C THR A 74 -11.21 11.03 -12.75
N HIS A 75 -11.49 11.14 -11.46
CA HIS A 75 -11.76 12.42 -10.81
C HIS A 75 -10.52 13.32 -10.78
N GLU A 76 -9.37 12.77 -10.39
CA GLU A 76 -8.09 13.49 -10.31
C GLU A 76 -7.56 13.95 -11.69
N LEU A 77 -7.85 13.22 -12.76
CA LEU A 77 -7.57 13.63 -14.14
C LEU A 77 -8.55 14.69 -14.65
N ARG A 78 -9.83 14.59 -14.29
CA ARG A 78 -10.88 15.49 -14.78
C ARG A 78 -10.70 16.92 -14.25
N THR A 79 -10.32 17.08 -12.99
CA THR A 79 -10.17 18.39 -12.33
C THR A 79 -9.17 19.30 -13.06
N PRO A 80 -7.89 18.91 -13.24
CA PRO A 80 -6.91 19.73 -13.97
C PRO A 80 -7.32 19.94 -15.42
N LEU A 81 -7.87 18.92 -16.09
CA LEU A 81 -8.31 19.03 -17.47
C LEU A 81 -9.45 20.06 -17.63
N THR A 82 -10.41 20.09 -16.69
CA THR A 82 -11.48 21.08 -16.68
C THR A 82 -10.94 22.49 -16.48
N SER A 83 -9.97 22.66 -15.57
CA SER A 83 -9.31 23.93 -15.31
C SER A 83 -8.54 24.44 -16.55
N ILE A 84 -7.71 23.57 -17.15
CA ILE A 84 -6.99 23.88 -18.40
C ILE A 84 -7.96 24.33 -19.48
N ARG A 85 -9.05 23.58 -19.69
CA ARG A 85 -10.07 23.91 -20.69
C ARG A 85 -10.72 25.26 -20.42
N ALA A 86 -11.19 25.50 -19.19
CA ALA A 86 -11.88 26.73 -18.84
C ALA A 86 -11.01 27.99 -19.05
N PHE A 87 -9.76 27.96 -18.60
CA PHE A 87 -8.85 29.08 -18.79
C PHE A 87 -8.38 29.24 -20.23
N SER A 88 -8.31 28.16 -21.00
CA SER A 88 -8.05 28.24 -22.46
C SER A 88 -9.24 28.85 -23.22
N GLU A 89 -10.46 28.48 -22.84
CA GLU A 89 -11.72 29.10 -23.42
C GLU A 89 -11.76 30.58 -23.09
N MET A 90 -11.49 30.99 -21.83
CA MET A 90 -11.46 32.43 -21.45
C MET A 90 -10.41 33.21 -22.24
N LEU A 91 -9.20 32.65 -22.44
CA LEU A 91 -8.16 33.28 -23.24
C LEU A 91 -8.51 33.37 -24.73
N HIS A 92 -9.34 32.44 -25.24
CA HIS A 92 -9.76 32.41 -26.62
C HIS A 92 -10.92 33.36 -26.88
N GLU A 93 -11.87 33.47 -25.96
CA GLU A 93 -13.09 34.29 -26.10
C GLU A 93 -12.83 35.78 -25.88
N ASP A 94 -11.81 36.14 -25.08
CA ASP A 94 -11.48 37.54 -24.82
C ASP A 94 -10.02 37.86 -25.25
N PRO A 95 -9.83 38.25 -26.54
CA PRO A 95 -8.54 38.69 -27.08
C PRO A 95 -8.00 39.96 -26.46
N GLU A 96 -8.89 40.82 -25.90
CA GLU A 96 -8.57 42.11 -25.27
C GLU A 96 -8.25 42.00 -23.78
N LEU A 97 -8.22 40.77 -23.24
CA LEU A 97 -7.87 40.50 -21.85
C LEU A 97 -6.55 41.17 -21.47
N ASP A 98 -6.49 41.82 -20.32
CA ASP A 98 -5.28 42.51 -19.89
C ASP A 98 -4.11 41.55 -19.71
N LEU A 99 -2.88 42.09 -19.80
CA LEU A 99 -1.64 41.27 -19.76
C LEU A 99 -1.47 40.53 -18.44
N ALA A 100 -1.95 41.12 -17.33
CA ALA A 100 -1.82 40.50 -16.00
C ALA A 100 -2.71 39.26 -15.87
N ASP A 101 -3.99 39.37 -16.29
CA ASP A 101 -4.91 38.24 -16.27
C ASP A 101 -4.53 37.16 -17.30
N ARG A 102 -4.07 37.57 -18.49
CA ARG A 102 -3.54 36.64 -19.48
C ARG A 102 -2.35 35.84 -18.93
N THR A 103 -1.39 36.50 -18.30
CA THR A 103 -0.22 35.84 -17.69
C THR A 103 -0.63 34.92 -16.56
N ARG A 104 -1.59 35.33 -15.73
CA ARG A 104 -2.14 34.53 -14.64
C ARG A 104 -2.84 33.27 -15.16
N PHE A 105 -3.67 33.37 -16.19
CA PHE A 105 -4.40 32.22 -16.75
C PHE A 105 -3.45 31.25 -17.44
N LEU A 106 -2.46 31.73 -18.18
CA LEU A 106 -1.41 30.89 -18.74
C LEU A 106 -0.63 30.16 -17.65
N GLY A 107 -0.30 30.83 -16.55
CA GLY A 107 0.34 30.23 -15.39
C GLY A 107 -0.48 29.11 -14.77
N ILE A 108 -1.81 29.27 -14.68
CA ILE A 108 -2.72 28.22 -14.19
C ILE A 108 -2.70 27.01 -15.14
N ILE A 109 -2.79 27.27 -16.45
CA ILE A 109 -2.77 26.20 -17.47
C ILE A 109 -1.48 25.38 -17.38
N VAL A 110 -0.32 26.06 -17.30
CA VAL A 110 0.98 25.40 -17.18
C VAL A 110 1.05 24.54 -15.91
N ASN A 111 0.66 25.10 -14.76
CA ASN A 111 0.70 24.39 -13.48
C ASN A 111 -0.22 23.15 -13.48
N GLU A 112 -1.42 23.25 -14.04
CA GLU A 112 -2.35 22.12 -14.11
C GLU A 112 -1.89 21.06 -15.14
N ALA A 113 -1.24 21.46 -16.23
CA ALA A 113 -0.65 20.53 -17.19
C ALA A 113 0.54 19.75 -16.55
N GLU A 114 1.39 20.42 -15.79
CA GLU A 114 2.46 19.76 -15.03
C GLU A 114 1.91 18.81 -13.97
N ARG A 115 0.84 19.21 -13.27
CA ARG A 115 0.15 18.34 -12.32
C ARG A 115 -0.40 17.08 -12.99
N LEU A 116 -1.01 17.23 -14.14
CA LEU A 116 -1.58 16.13 -14.94
C LEU A 116 -0.46 15.16 -15.40
N THR A 117 0.67 15.71 -15.87
CA THR A 117 1.84 14.93 -16.27
C THR A 117 2.39 14.10 -15.11
N ARG A 118 2.53 14.70 -13.92
CA ARG A 118 2.96 13.98 -12.73
C ARG A 118 2.01 12.85 -12.35
N LEU A 119 0.69 13.08 -12.44
CA LEU A 119 -0.31 12.06 -12.14
C LEU A 119 -0.23 10.87 -13.12
N ILE A 120 -0.13 11.15 -14.42
CA ILE A 120 0.00 10.11 -15.44
C ILE A 120 1.26 9.27 -15.19
N ASN A 121 2.40 9.90 -14.91
CA ASN A 121 3.65 9.21 -14.62
C ASN A 121 3.54 8.31 -13.37
N GLN A 122 2.86 8.77 -12.33
CA GLN A 122 2.61 7.94 -11.13
C GLN A 122 1.76 6.71 -11.42
N ILE A 123 0.72 6.84 -12.27
CA ILE A 123 -0.11 5.71 -12.69
C ILE A 123 0.70 4.71 -13.51
N LEU A 124 1.51 5.19 -14.45
CA LEU A 124 2.37 4.35 -15.28
C LEU A 124 3.46 3.64 -14.45
N ASP A 125 4.09 4.35 -13.51
CA ASP A 125 5.04 3.76 -12.58
C ASP A 125 4.39 2.65 -11.76
N MET A 126 3.21 2.90 -11.21
CA MET A 126 2.45 1.91 -10.45
C MET A 126 2.16 0.66 -11.29
N ALA A 127 1.67 0.84 -12.52
CA ALA A 127 1.36 -0.27 -13.43
C ALA A 127 2.60 -1.10 -13.79
N LYS A 128 3.77 -0.44 -13.99
CA LYS A 128 5.04 -1.11 -14.26
C LYS A 128 5.51 -1.91 -13.04
N LEU A 129 5.42 -1.33 -11.84
CA LEU A 129 5.79 -1.99 -10.59
C LEU A 129 4.92 -3.23 -10.32
N GLU A 130 3.60 -3.13 -10.48
CA GLU A 130 2.67 -4.24 -10.29
C GLU A 130 2.87 -5.39 -11.29
N SER A 131 3.17 -5.06 -12.54
CA SER A 131 3.40 -6.08 -13.57
C SER A 131 4.78 -6.73 -13.50
N GLY A 132 5.66 -6.30 -12.57
CA GLY A 132 7.05 -6.75 -12.50
C GLY A 132 7.91 -6.33 -13.70
N ARG A 133 7.43 -5.37 -14.51
CA ARG A 133 8.11 -4.87 -15.73
C ARG A 133 8.89 -3.58 -15.47
N ALA A 134 9.03 -3.17 -14.20
CA ALA A 134 9.86 -2.03 -13.89
C ALA A 134 11.33 -2.34 -14.21
N GLU A 135 11.91 -1.54 -15.06
CA GLU A 135 13.35 -1.58 -15.33
C GLU A 135 14.06 -0.81 -14.22
N TRP A 136 15.06 -1.43 -13.61
CA TRP A 136 15.82 -0.87 -12.51
C TRP A 136 17.28 -0.72 -12.92
N THR A 137 17.83 0.46 -12.76
CA THR A 137 19.24 0.76 -13.01
C THR A 137 19.99 0.80 -11.68
N ALA A 138 20.33 -0.38 -11.16
CA ALA A 138 21.07 -0.47 -9.91
C ALA A 138 22.53 -0.02 -10.09
N ALA A 139 22.95 0.94 -9.28
CA ALA A 139 24.30 1.49 -9.21
C ALA A 139 24.67 1.83 -7.76
N ASP A 140 25.93 2.16 -7.54
CA ASP A 140 26.38 2.71 -6.26
C ASP A 140 25.84 4.13 -6.10
N VAL A 141 24.99 4.35 -5.09
CA VAL A 141 24.28 5.61 -4.84
C VAL A 141 24.59 6.12 -3.44
N ASP A 142 25.12 7.34 -3.34
CA ASP A 142 25.23 8.09 -2.09
C ASP A 142 23.85 8.66 -1.72
N LEU A 143 23.18 8.07 -0.71
CA LEU A 143 21.85 8.54 -0.25
C LEU A 143 21.90 9.93 0.39
N GLY A 144 23.04 10.39 0.87
CA GLY A 144 23.22 11.75 1.33
C GLY A 144 23.19 12.76 0.18
N GLU A 145 23.79 12.42 -0.97
CA GLU A 145 23.67 13.26 -2.19
C GLU A 145 22.24 13.33 -2.69
N VAL A 146 21.57 12.17 -2.82
CA VAL A 146 20.17 12.09 -3.23
C VAL A 146 19.28 12.96 -2.34
N ALA A 147 19.48 12.88 -1.02
CA ALA A 147 18.72 13.70 -0.09
C ALA A 147 19.00 15.21 -0.28
N ARG A 148 20.26 15.62 -0.44
CA ARG A 148 20.63 17.03 -0.69
C ARG A 148 20.04 17.55 -2.00
N GLU A 149 20.09 16.79 -3.07
CA GLU A 149 19.50 17.15 -4.36
C GLU A 149 17.99 17.30 -4.30
N ALA A 150 17.30 16.36 -3.66
CA ALA A 150 15.85 16.42 -3.46
C ALA A 150 15.44 17.65 -2.61
N MET A 151 16.20 17.95 -1.55
CA MET A 151 16.00 19.17 -0.74
C MET A 151 16.23 20.44 -1.57
N ALA A 152 17.28 20.49 -2.39
CA ALA A 152 17.58 21.63 -3.24
C ALA A 152 16.48 21.87 -4.28
N SER A 153 15.99 20.80 -4.92
CA SER A 153 14.92 20.89 -5.93
C SER A 153 13.60 21.43 -5.37
N LEU A 154 13.29 21.13 -4.10
CA LEU A 154 12.09 21.63 -3.43
C LEU A 154 12.31 22.90 -2.61
N GLY A 155 13.55 23.41 -2.54
CA GLY A 155 13.92 24.54 -1.70
C GLY A 155 13.09 25.81 -1.95
N GLN A 156 12.70 26.09 -3.21
CA GLN A 156 11.81 27.21 -3.52
C GLN A 156 10.41 27.00 -2.94
N LEU A 157 9.84 25.81 -3.07
CA LEU A 157 8.52 25.48 -2.50
C LEU A 157 8.49 25.65 -0.98
N PHE A 158 9.56 25.27 -0.27
CA PHE A 158 9.68 25.47 1.17
C PHE A 158 9.74 26.97 1.54
N ARG A 159 10.51 27.77 0.78
CA ARG A 159 10.58 29.22 0.97
C ARG A 159 9.23 29.90 0.74
N ASP A 160 8.56 29.57 -0.35
CA ASP A 160 7.26 30.16 -0.71
C ASP A 160 6.17 29.86 0.34
N LYS A 161 6.27 28.71 1.01
CA LYS A 161 5.38 28.33 2.12
C LYS A 161 5.85 28.82 3.50
N GLY A 162 7.04 29.41 3.61
CA GLY A 162 7.63 29.84 4.88
C GLY A 162 7.96 28.67 5.82
N VAL A 163 8.26 27.48 5.28
CA VAL A 163 8.59 26.28 6.06
C VAL A 163 10.10 26.12 6.19
N ALA A 164 10.59 25.93 7.42
CA ALA A 164 12.00 25.68 7.68
C ALA A 164 12.38 24.25 7.23
N LEU A 165 13.45 24.13 6.43
CA LEU A 165 14.01 22.87 5.98
C LEU A 165 15.40 22.66 6.58
N GLU A 166 15.53 21.69 7.49
CA GLU A 166 16.76 21.37 8.22
C GLU A 166 17.34 20.05 7.74
N SER A 167 18.65 19.85 7.85
CA SER A 167 19.30 18.59 7.51
C SER A 167 20.38 18.18 8.51
N GLU A 168 20.45 16.88 8.76
CA GLU A 168 21.53 16.17 9.43
C GLU A 168 22.04 15.08 8.48
N ILE A 169 22.83 15.49 7.48
CA ILE A 169 23.35 14.63 6.43
C ILE A 169 24.87 14.69 6.49
N PRO A 170 25.58 13.55 6.62
CA PRO A 170 27.04 13.55 6.61
C PRO A 170 27.58 14.08 5.26
N ALA A 171 28.77 14.69 5.28
CA ALA A 171 29.40 15.24 4.06
C ALA A 171 29.56 14.17 2.97
N HIS A 172 29.98 12.97 3.37
CA HIS A 172 29.95 11.77 2.54
C HIS A 172 28.90 10.84 3.10
N GLY A 173 27.81 10.64 2.33
CA GLY A 173 26.71 9.76 2.70
C GLY A 173 27.08 8.29 2.57
N PRO A 174 26.35 7.41 3.22
CA PRO A 174 26.53 5.98 3.01
C PRO A 174 26.05 5.59 1.61
N VAL A 175 26.89 4.78 0.93
CA VAL A 175 26.63 4.29 -0.43
C VAL A 175 25.86 2.97 -0.37
N VAL A 176 24.80 2.86 -1.15
CA VAL A 176 23.97 1.67 -1.31
C VAL A 176 23.88 1.27 -2.77
N LEU A 177 23.58 -0.01 -3.04
CA LEU A 177 23.24 -0.47 -4.37
C LEU A 177 21.75 -0.19 -4.62
N ALA A 178 21.45 0.86 -5.41
CA ALA A 178 20.09 1.31 -5.68
C ALA A 178 20.01 2.01 -7.05
N ASP A 179 18.80 2.38 -7.44
CA ASP A 179 18.54 3.25 -8.58
C ASP A 179 18.41 4.70 -8.09
N ARG A 180 19.32 5.59 -8.57
CA ARG A 180 19.40 6.99 -8.14
C ARG A 180 18.08 7.74 -8.39
N ASP A 181 17.49 7.58 -9.57
CA ASP A 181 16.28 8.29 -9.95
C ASP A 181 15.10 7.85 -9.09
N ARG A 182 15.02 6.56 -8.80
CA ARG A 182 13.99 6.00 -7.92
C ARG A 182 14.15 6.43 -6.46
N MET A 183 15.39 6.47 -5.95
CA MET A 183 15.63 7.01 -4.60
C MET A 183 15.32 8.51 -4.53
N THR A 184 15.64 9.26 -5.58
CA THR A 184 15.26 10.67 -5.70
C THR A 184 13.75 10.85 -5.71
N GLN A 185 13.01 9.98 -6.43
CA GLN A 185 11.55 9.95 -6.45
C GLN A 185 10.97 9.71 -5.04
N VAL A 186 11.54 8.76 -4.28
CA VAL A 186 11.14 8.51 -2.87
C VAL A 186 11.34 9.78 -2.03
N MET A 187 12.51 10.39 -2.10
CA MET A 187 12.83 11.61 -1.34
C MET A 187 11.91 12.78 -1.68
N ILE A 188 11.70 13.06 -2.96
CA ILE A 188 10.80 14.13 -3.42
C ILE A 188 9.38 13.88 -2.92
N ASN A 189 8.90 12.64 -2.98
CA ASN A 189 7.57 12.30 -2.49
C ASN A 189 7.43 12.52 -0.97
N LEU A 190 8.38 12.07 -0.17
CA LEU A 190 8.34 12.29 1.28
C LEU A 190 8.43 13.77 1.65
N LEU A 191 9.33 14.53 1.02
CA LEU A 191 9.50 15.96 1.27
C LEU A 191 8.29 16.78 0.81
N SER A 192 7.71 16.48 -0.35
CA SER A 192 6.50 17.14 -0.85
C SER A 192 5.30 16.87 0.03
N ASN A 193 5.18 15.66 0.58
CA ASN A 193 4.16 15.37 1.59
C ASN A 193 4.40 16.15 2.88
N ALA A 194 5.61 16.18 3.39
CA ALA A 194 5.94 16.94 4.61
C ALA A 194 5.57 18.42 4.47
N VAL A 195 6.03 19.11 3.41
CA VAL A 195 5.75 20.54 3.19
C VAL A 195 4.26 20.83 2.94
N LYS A 196 3.49 19.83 2.52
CA LYS A 196 2.05 19.96 2.27
C LYS A 196 1.24 20.02 3.56
N PHE A 197 1.63 19.24 4.57
CA PHE A 197 0.84 19.06 5.79
C PHE A 197 1.32 19.89 6.98
N VAL A 198 2.50 20.53 6.89
CA VAL A 198 2.95 21.43 7.97
C VAL A 198 2.25 22.77 7.93
N PRO A 199 2.05 23.44 9.07
CA PRO A 199 1.55 24.81 9.13
C PRO A 199 2.55 25.78 8.48
N GLY A 200 2.11 26.76 7.71
CA GLY A 200 2.99 27.68 6.96
C GLY A 200 4.14 28.27 7.79
N ALA A 201 3.92 29.40 8.44
CA ALA A 201 4.99 30.18 9.09
C ALA A 201 5.72 29.46 10.26
N THR A 202 5.19 28.40 10.82
CA THR A 202 5.80 27.61 11.91
C THR A 202 6.20 26.21 11.50
N GLY A 203 6.02 25.89 10.21
CA GLY A 203 6.34 24.59 9.63
C GLY A 203 7.83 24.31 9.67
N ARG A 204 8.18 23.10 10.06
CA ARG A 204 9.55 22.61 10.08
C ARG A 204 9.58 21.20 9.54
N VAL A 205 10.54 20.97 8.64
CA VAL A 205 10.84 19.64 8.12
C VAL A 205 12.33 19.37 8.31
N LYS A 206 12.67 18.20 8.83
CA LYS A 206 14.03 17.80 9.10
C LYS A 206 14.36 16.49 8.40
N VAL A 207 15.46 16.47 7.66
CA VAL A 207 15.98 15.29 6.97
C VAL A 207 17.21 14.76 7.69
N ARG A 208 17.25 13.46 7.97
CA ARG A 208 18.43 12.78 8.53
C ARG A 208 18.83 11.61 7.65
N VAL A 209 20.12 11.45 7.45
CA VAL A 209 20.70 10.29 6.77
C VAL A 209 21.82 9.74 7.64
N LYS A 210 21.74 8.47 8.00
CA LYS A 210 22.78 7.81 8.82
C LYS A 210 22.95 6.35 8.44
N ALA A 211 24.16 5.84 8.63
CA ALA A 211 24.39 4.40 8.62
C ALA A 211 23.87 3.81 9.94
N ASP A 212 23.14 2.71 9.89
CA ASP A 212 22.57 2.00 11.03
C ASP A 212 22.82 0.49 10.86
N GLY A 213 23.93 0.04 11.40
CA GLY A 213 24.38 -1.34 11.25
C GLY A 213 24.68 -1.72 9.80
N ARG A 214 23.87 -2.62 9.23
CA ARG A 214 24.00 -3.08 7.83
C ARG A 214 23.03 -2.40 6.88
N GLN A 215 22.44 -1.30 7.31
CA GLN A 215 21.47 -0.53 6.53
C GLN A 215 21.80 0.96 6.59
N VAL A 216 21.33 1.69 5.59
CA VAL A 216 21.22 3.14 5.65
C VAL A 216 19.81 3.49 6.06
N ARG A 217 19.69 4.36 7.04
CA ARG A 217 18.41 4.88 7.52
C ARG A 217 18.28 6.33 7.10
N VAL A 218 17.18 6.65 6.44
CA VAL A 218 16.78 7.99 6.03
C VAL A 218 15.49 8.35 6.74
N GLU A 219 15.43 9.52 7.35
CA GLU A 219 14.29 10.03 8.09
C GLU A 219 13.87 11.38 7.53
N VAL A 220 12.58 11.56 7.30
CA VAL A 220 11.95 12.86 6.99
C VAL A 220 10.93 13.12 8.08
N GLU A 221 11.21 14.07 8.95
CA GLU A 221 10.40 14.43 10.11
C GLU A 221 9.76 15.80 9.90
N ASP A 222 8.47 15.91 10.18
CA ASP A 222 7.70 17.14 10.10
C ASP A 222 6.99 17.46 11.42
N ASN A 223 6.61 18.71 11.64
CA ASN A 223 5.80 19.15 12.76
C ASN A 223 4.34 19.45 12.39
N GLY A 224 3.81 18.69 11.45
CA GLY A 224 2.41 18.76 11.01
C GLY A 224 1.42 18.26 12.06
N PRO A 225 0.16 18.02 11.66
CA PRO A 225 -0.89 17.56 12.56
C PRO A 225 -0.68 16.14 13.09
N GLY A 226 0.24 15.39 12.47
CA GLY A 226 0.45 13.99 12.78
C GLY A 226 -0.68 13.08 12.28
N LEU A 227 -0.55 11.80 12.57
CA LEU A 227 -1.44 10.72 12.13
C LEU A 227 -1.92 9.92 13.34
N SER A 228 -3.15 9.44 13.29
CA SER A 228 -3.67 8.46 14.23
C SER A 228 -3.02 7.08 14.01
N ALA A 229 -3.15 6.19 14.98
CA ALA A 229 -2.65 4.81 14.84
C ALA A 229 -3.30 4.07 13.66
N GLU A 230 -4.59 4.31 13.43
CA GLU A 230 -5.35 3.74 12.32
C GLU A 230 -4.85 4.29 10.96
N GLU A 231 -4.64 5.60 10.86
CA GLU A 231 -4.07 6.22 9.65
C GLU A 231 -2.67 5.69 9.35
N CYS A 232 -1.80 5.51 10.35
CA CYS A 232 -0.47 4.95 10.16
C CYS A 232 -0.46 3.55 9.53
N LEU A 233 -1.50 2.75 9.77
CA LEU A 233 -1.63 1.42 9.17
C LEU A 233 -2.02 1.47 7.70
N VAL A 234 -2.84 2.45 7.31
CA VAL A 234 -3.48 2.47 5.98
C VAL A 234 -2.87 3.48 4.99
N ILE A 235 -2.00 4.42 5.42
CA ILE A 235 -1.44 5.45 4.52
C ILE A 235 -0.55 4.90 3.40
N PHE A 236 -0.08 3.66 3.54
CA PHE A 236 0.69 2.96 2.51
C PHE A 236 -0.18 2.10 1.60
N GLU A 237 -1.48 2.01 1.87
CA GLU A 237 -2.43 1.40 0.96
C GLU A 237 -2.66 2.29 -0.25
N LYS A 238 -2.88 1.66 -1.40
CA LYS A 238 -3.10 2.38 -2.66
C LYS A 238 -4.37 3.23 -2.55
N PHE A 239 -4.27 4.48 -3.05
CA PHE A 239 -5.41 5.41 -3.16
C PHE A 239 -5.98 5.91 -1.82
N ARG A 240 -5.36 5.57 -0.70
CA ARG A 240 -5.72 6.15 0.59
C ARG A 240 -5.20 7.57 0.68
N GLN A 241 -6.09 8.45 1.10
CA GLN A 241 -5.79 9.85 1.40
C GLN A 241 -6.10 10.06 2.88
N GLY A 242 -5.12 10.55 3.64
CA GLY A 242 -5.34 10.93 5.04
C GLY A 242 -6.09 12.28 5.12
N GLY A 243 -6.95 12.43 6.12
CA GLY A 243 -7.69 13.65 6.40
C GLY A 243 -9.20 13.41 6.48
N ASN A 244 -9.88 14.18 7.35
CA ASN A 244 -11.35 14.17 7.43
C ASN A 244 -11.93 14.67 6.10
N ALA A 245 -12.64 13.82 5.40
CA ALA A 245 -13.30 14.07 4.11
C ALA A 245 -14.29 15.26 4.10
N MET A 246 -14.53 15.91 5.24
CA MET A 246 -15.52 16.99 5.39
C MET A 246 -14.95 18.41 5.39
N THR A 247 -13.66 18.63 5.59
CA THR A 247 -13.12 20.00 5.79
C THR A 247 -12.00 20.43 4.88
N ASP A 248 -11.21 19.51 4.30
CA ASP A 248 -10.14 19.84 3.36
C ASP A 248 -10.25 18.96 2.13
N LYS A 249 -10.25 19.57 0.94
CA LYS A 249 -10.16 18.82 -0.33
C LYS A 249 -8.87 17.99 -0.28
N PRO A 250 -8.94 16.65 -0.31
CA PRO A 250 -7.76 15.81 -0.29
C PRO A 250 -6.93 16.16 -1.53
N GLN A 251 -5.74 16.71 -1.31
CA GLN A 251 -4.81 17.06 -2.38
C GLN A 251 -3.82 15.92 -2.58
N GLY A 252 -4.02 15.11 -3.61
CA GLY A 252 -3.04 14.11 -4.00
C GLY A 252 -3.68 12.84 -4.54
N THR A 253 -2.88 11.98 -5.14
CA THR A 253 -3.35 10.76 -5.81
C THR A 253 -3.49 9.56 -4.88
N GLY A 254 -2.90 9.64 -3.67
CA GLY A 254 -2.74 8.48 -2.78
C GLY A 254 -1.81 7.40 -3.32
N LEU A 255 -1.05 7.70 -4.40
CA LEU A 255 -0.12 6.75 -5.02
C LEU A 255 1.33 6.94 -4.58
N GLY A 256 1.70 8.13 -4.11
CA GLY A 256 3.09 8.45 -3.81
C GLY A 256 3.70 7.52 -2.75
N LEU A 257 3.07 7.37 -1.58
CA LEU A 257 3.57 6.52 -0.50
C LEU A 257 3.62 5.02 -0.87
N PRO A 258 2.58 4.42 -1.48
CA PRO A 258 2.64 3.06 -2.01
C PRO A 258 3.79 2.83 -2.99
N ILE A 259 4.00 3.74 -3.96
CA ILE A 259 5.10 3.67 -4.92
C ILE A 259 6.45 3.76 -4.20
N SER A 260 6.60 4.71 -3.29
CA SER A 260 7.83 4.84 -2.49
C SER A 260 8.15 3.58 -1.69
N ARG A 261 7.14 2.94 -1.10
CA ARG A 261 7.29 1.69 -0.37
C ARG A 261 7.76 0.56 -1.27
N GLN A 262 7.15 0.39 -2.43
CA GLN A 262 7.56 -0.63 -3.41
C GLN A 262 8.98 -0.42 -3.91
N ILE A 263 9.40 0.83 -4.18
CA ILE A 263 10.77 1.16 -4.56
C ILE A 263 11.75 0.73 -3.47
N VAL A 264 11.50 1.12 -2.22
CA VAL A 264 12.36 0.81 -1.09
C VAL A 264 12.43 -0.70 -0.82
N GLU A 265 11.30 -1.40 -0.88
CA GLU A 265 11.21 -2.85 -0.70
C GLU A 265 11.97 -3.62 -1.79
N TYR A 266 11.95 -3.15 -3.04
CA TYR A 266 12.70 -3.74 -4.13
C TYR A 266 14.21 -3.75 -3.86
N PHE A 267 14.74 -2.68 -3.24
CA PHE A 267 16.15 -2.58 -2.83
C PHE A 267 16.44 -3.17 -1.44
N GLY A 268 15.58 -4.07 -0.97
CA GLY A 268 15.77 -4.82 0.29
C GLY A 268 15.64 -3.97 1.55
N GLY A 269 14.95 -2.84 1.46
CA GLY A 269 14.66 -1.94 2.55
C GLY A 269 13.23 -2.05 3.09
N ASN A 270 12.87 -1.13 3.98
CA ASN A 270 11.53 -0.96 4.51
C ASN A 270 11.18 0.51 4.63
N LEU A 271 9.91 0.89 4.42
CA LEU A 271 9.39 2.24 4.61
C LEU A 271 8.21 2.20 5.59
N TRP A 272 8.30 3.01 6.66
CA TRP A 272 7.25 3.12 7.67
C TRP A 272 7.11 4.55 8.18
N VAL A 273 6.14 4.79 9.05
CA VAL A 273 5.89 6.07 9.70
C VAL A 273 5.82 5.89 11.21
N GLU A 274 6.36 6.87 11.93
CA GLU A 274 6.18 7.06 13.36
C GLU A 274 5.47 8.39 13.55
N SER A 275 4.26 8.38 14.12
CA SER A 275 3.46 9.58 14.27
C SER A 275 2.48 9.47 15.44
N ARG A 276 2.05 10.62 15.94
CA ARG A 276 0.95 10.78 16.89
C ARG A 276 0.19 12.06 16.56
N PRO A 277 -1.14 12.11 16.74
CA PRO A 277 -1.91 13.32 16.54
C PRO A 277 -1.33 14.50 17.33
N GLY A 278 -1.13 15.63 16.66
CA GLY A 278 -0.56 16.85 17.22
C GLY A 278 0.96 16.87 17.40
N ALA A 279 1.68 15.80 17.05
CA ALA A 279 3.12 15.68 17.26
C ALA A 279 3.94 15.63 15.96
N GLY A 280 3.29 15.80 14.79
CA GLY A 280 3.92 15.64 13.49
C GLY A 280 4.07 14.20 13.07
N ALA A 281 4.75 13.98 11.96
CA ALA A 281 5.05 12.65 11.44
C ALA A 281 6.54 12.52 11.11
N ARG A 282 7.05 11.31 11.27
CA ARG A 282 8.39 10.92 10.86
C ARG A 282 8.27 9.71 9.93
N PHE A 283 8.54 9.96 8.66
CA PHE A 283 8.66 8.91 7.66
C PHE A 283 10.10 8.41 7.63
N ILE A 284 10.26 7.10 7.70
CA ILE A 284 11.55 6.46 7.83
C ILE A 284 11.65 5.38 6.77
N PHE A 285 12.74 5.39 6.02
CA PHE A 285 13.06 4.23 5.19
C PHE A 285 14.49 3.75 5.41
N THR A 286 14.69 2.48 5.14
CA THR A 286 16.01 1.86 5.16
C THR A 286 16.34 1.27 3.80
N VAL A 287 17.62 1.20 3.47
CA VAL A 287 18.14 0.46 2.31
C VAL A 287 19.34 -0.35 2.78
N SER A 288 19.48 -1.58 2.31
CA SER A 288 20.58 -2.45 2.71
C SER A 288 21.93 -1.93 2.16
N LEU A 289 22.96 -1.91 3.01
CA LEU A 289 24.31 -1.70 2.54
C LEU A 289 24.78 -2.94 1.74
N PRO A 290 25.58 -2.75 0.68
CA PRO A 290 26.20 -3.86 -0.02
C PRO A 290 26.96 -4.74 0.99
N ALA A 291 26.87 -6.06 0.81
CA ALA A 291 27.67 -6.97 1.63
C ALA A 291 29.15 -6.63 1.43
N PRO A 292 29.98 -6.59 2.51
CA PRO A 292 31.40 -6.38 2.32
C PRO A 292 31.91 -7.48 1.38
N GLU A 293 32.50 -7.09 0.25
CA GLU A 293 33.21 -8.02 -0.61
C GLU A 293 34.19 -8.81 0.28
N LYS A 294 34.07 -10.13 0.30
CA LYS A 294 35.11 -10.97 0.85
C LYS A 294 36.35 -10.70 0.01
N ILE A 295 37.29 -9.94 0.55
CA ILE A 295 38.61 -9.84 -0.05
C ILE A 295 39.16 -11.28 0.03
N THR A 296 38.98 -12.03 -1.05
CA THR A 296 39.73 -13.26 -1.28
C THR A 296 41.16 -12.82 -1.53
N GLY A 297 41.94 -12.71 -0.45
CA GLY A 297 43.36 -12.60 -0.54
C GLY A 297 43.89 -13.90 -1.10
N GLU A 298 44.13 -13.94 -2.39
CA GLU A 298 45.06 -14.87 -2.97
C GLU A 298 46.48 -14.36 -2.66
N THR A 299 47.12 -15.09 -1.77
CA THR A 299 48.59 -15.08 -1.58
C THR A 299 49.20 -16.18 -2.41
#